data_ce259c31d41ebb2a509689475fa89c9c
#
_entry.id   ce259c31d41ebb2a509689475fa89c9c
#
_cell.length_a   1.000
_cell.length_b   1.000
_cell.length_c   1.000
_cell.angle_alpha   90.00
_cell.angle_beta   90.00
_cell.angle_gamma   90.00
#
_symmetry.space_group_name_H-M   'P 1'
#
loop_
_entity.id
_entity.type
_entity.pdbx_description
1 polymer ?
#
loop_
_entity_poly.entity_id
_entity_poly.type
_entity_poly.pdbx_seq_one_letter_code
_entity_poly.pdbx_strand_id
1 'polypeptide(L)'
;KCWFEAVGSARNYFRVADLSEFNIELPDLSTQQKYVDIYNALVANQQAYERGLENLKLTCDGYIEDLRRKMPCEKIGKYIELTELTNENSQYGIDDVMGISIEKKLIRTKADMKDVNLAPYLLIQPNEFAYVTVTSRNGGKISIALNDTGRTHICSSSYVVFRSKNIEELLPQYLMLFLSRNEFNRYARFRSWGSARETFNWEDMCDIQIPIPDIEVQKSIAKMYTVYNRR
;
A
#
# COMPACT_ATOMS: atom_id res chain seq x y z
N LYS A 1 10.40 -29.17 -9.73
CA LYS A 1 11.20 -30.43 -9.79
C LYS A 1 12.40 -30.35 -8.86
N CYS A 2 13.28 -29.33 -8.95
CA CYS A 2 14.43 -29.16 -8.04
C CYS A 2 14.06 -29.19 -6.55
N TRP A 3 12.91 -28.64 -6.17
CA TRP A 3 12.41 -28.69 -4.79
C TRP A 3 12.00 -30.08 -4.35
N PHE A 4 11.45 -30.85 -5.25
CA PHE A 4 11.03 -32.24 -5.00
C PHE A 4 12.21 -33.18 -4.86
N GLU A 5 13.29 -32.95 -5.62
CA GLU A 5 14.51 -33.77 -5.59
C GLU A 5 15.51 -33.33 -4.50
N ALA A 6 15.22 -32.21 -3.79
CA ALA A 6 16.10 -31.73 -2.75
C ALA A 6 16.04 -32.61 -1.49
N VAL A 7 17.19 -32.98 -0.95
CA VAL A 7 17.34 -33.87 0.21
C VAL A 7 18.00 -33.13 1.37
N GLY A 8 17.67 -33.52 2.61
CA GLY A 8 18.26 -32.99 3.84
C GLY A 8 17.27 -32.97 4.99
N SER A 9 17.74 -33.25 6.21
CA SER A 9 16.89 -33.30 7.41
C SER A 9 16.69 -31.93 8.09
N ALA A 10 17.70 -31.06 7.99
CA ALA A 10 17.68 -29.71 8.62
C ALA A 10 17.59 -28.58 7.59
N ARG A 11 18.22 -28.75 6.44
CA ARG A 11 18.15 -27.84 5.29
C ARG A 11 18.13 -28.67 4.02
N ASN A 12 17.14 -28.44 3.18
CA ASN A 12 17.09 -29.06 1.86
C ASN A 12 18.19 -28.47 0.98
N TYR A 13 18.99 -29.31 0.36
CA TYR A 13 20.02 -28.92 -0.60
C TYR A 13 19.90 -29.73 -1.87
N PHE A 14 20.36 -29.14 -2.96
CA PHE A 14 20.36 -29.71 -4.29
C PHE A 14 21.78 -29.62 -4.85
N ARG A 15 22.37 -30.77 -5.23
CA ARG A 15 23.76 -30.83 -5.68
C ARG A 15 23.85 -30.67 -7.20
N VAL A 16 25.01 -30.22 -7.66
CA VAL A 16 25.31 -30.14 -9.12
C VAL A 16 25.15 -31.50 -9.82
N ALA A 17 25.54 -32.58 -9.13
CA ALA A 17 25.35 -33.95 -9.64
C ALA A 17 23.87 -34.28 -9.88
N ASP A 18 22.98 -33.83 -8.98
CA ASP A 18 21.55 -34.09 -9.11
C ASP A 18 20.96 -33.28 -10.31
N LEU A 19 21.57 -32.12 -10.64
CA LEU A 19 21.19 -31.35 -11.84
C LEU A 19 21.56 -32.05 -13.15
N SER A 20 22.71 -32.70 -13.20
CA SER A 20 23.19 -33.39 -14.41
C SER A 20 22.36 -34.64 -14.79
N GLU A 21 21.56 -35.16 -13.84
CA GLU A 21 20.65 -36.26 -14.07
C GLU A 21 19.30 -35.88 -14.65
N PHE A 22 19.02 -34.57 -14.76
CA PHE A 22 17.77 -34.13 -15.35
C PHE A 22 17.75 -34.32 -16.86
N ASN A 23 16.83 -35.16 -17.31
CA ASN A 23 16.50 -35.27 -18.73
C ASN A 23 15.49 -34.16 -19.08
N ILE A 24 15.83 -33.35 -20.08
CA ILE A 24 14.96 -32.36 -20.71
C ILE A 24 14.82 -32.67 -22.19
N GLU A 25 13.62 -32.53 -22.70
CA GLU A 25 13.39 -32.60 -24.15
C GLU A 25 13.87 -31.30 -24.78
N LEU A 26 14.84 -31.37 -25.68
CA LEU A 26 15.35 -30.22 -26.41
C LEU A 26 14.72 -30.21 -27.81
N PRO A 27 13.82 -29.26 -28.09
CA PRO A 27 13.32 -29.08 -29.45
C PRO A 27 14.43 -28.54 -30.36
N ASP A 28 14.20 -28.50 -31.65
CA ASP A 28 15.12 -27.89 -32.59
C ASP A 28 15.43 -26.42 -32.28
N LEU A 29 16.57 -25.91 -32.75
CA LEU A 29 17.03 -24.57 -32.45
C LEU A 29 16.05 -23.45 -32.85
N SER A 30 15.31 -23.66 -33.95
CA SER A 30 14.33 -22.68 -34.43
C SER A 30 13.15 -22.55 -33.45
N THR A 31 12.74 -23.67 -32.88
CA THR A 31 11.70 -23.71 -31.84
C THR A 31 12.21 -23.12 -30.54
N GLN A 32 13.45 -23.45 -30.13
CA GLN A 32 14.08 -22.85 -28.95
C GLN A 32 14.15 -21.34 -29.09
N GLN A 33 14.55 -20.80 -30.24
CA GLN A 33 14.65 -19.37 -30.51
C GLN A 33 13.30 -18.67 -30.35
N LYS A 34 12.21 -19.27 -30.84
CA LYS A 34 10.86 -18.71 -30.65
C LYS A 34 10.50 -18.53 -29.16
N TYR A 35 10.82 -19.51 -28.30
CA TYR A 35 10.58 -19.39 -26.87
C TYR A 35 11.45 -18.31 -26.23
N VAL A 36 12.72 -18.21 -26.63
CA VAL A 36 13.63 -17.16 -26.16
C VAL A 36 13.12 -15.78 -26.56
N ASP A 37 12.65 -15.62 -27.79
CA ASP A 37 12.12 -14.34 -28.28
C ASP A 37 10.86 -13.93 -27.52
N ILE A 38 9.94 -14.87 -27.27
CA ILE A 38 8.75 -14.62 -26.45
C ILE A 38 9.16 -14.22 -25.02
N TYR A 39 10.07 -14.96 -24.40
CA TYR A 39 10.56 -14.65 -23.06
C TYR A 39 11.18 -13.23 -22.99
N ASN A 40 12.06 -12.92 -23.93
CA ASN A 40 12.70 -11.62 -24.00
C ASN A 40 11.69 -10.48 -24.22
N ALA A 41 10.67 -10.70 -25.07
CA ALA A 41 9.60 -9.74 -25.27
C ALA A 41 8.78 -9.52 -23.99
N LEU A 42 8.47 -10.56 -23.24
CA LEU A 42 7.76 -10.47 -21.96
C LEU A 42 8.59 -9.70 -20.91
N VAL A 43 9.89 -10.01 -20.80
CA VAL A 43 10.81 -9.31 -19.88
C VAL A 43 10.92 -7.83 -20.25
N ALA A 44 11.10 -7.52 -21.54
CA ALA A 44 11.18 -6.13 -22.03
C ALA A 44 9.87 -5.36 -21.74
N ASN A 45 8.72 -5.99 -21.93
CA ASN A 45 7.42 -5.42 -21.63
C ASN A 45 7.27 -5.14 -20.12
N GLN A 46 7.62 -6.11 -19.27
CA GLN A 46 7.62 -5.93 -17.81
C GLN A 46 8.49 -4.74 -17.41
N GLN A 47 9.73 -4.67 -17.88
CA GLN A 47 10.66 -3.57 -17.58
C GLN A 47 10.14 -2.19 -18.06
N ALA A 48 9.45 -2.16 -19.22
CA ALA A 48 8.84 -0.94 -19.72
C ALA A 48 7.68 -0.48 -18.81
N TYR A 49 6.87 -1.42 -18.31
CA TYR A 49 5.83 -1.13 -17.34
C TYR A 49 6.39 -0.59 -16.02
N GLU A 50 7.40 -1.25 -15.46
CA GLU A 50 8.03 -0.84 -14.20
C GLU A 50 8.61 0.58 -14.31
N ARG A 51 9.34 0.88 -15.39
CA ARG A 51 9.85 2.23 -15.66
C ARG A 51 8.73 3.26 -15.84
N GLY A 52 7.64 2.88 -16.52
CA GLY A 52 6.48 3.76 -16.69
C GLY A 52 5.81 4.12 -15.37
N LEU A 53 5.70 3.16 -14.44
CA LEU A 53 5.17 3.39 -13.10
C LEU A 53 6.10 4.31 -12.27
N GLU A 54 7.40 4.08 -12.33
CA GLU A 54 8.38 4.93 -11.64
C GLU A 54 8.35 6.37 -12.14
N ASN A 55 8.30 6.57 -13.46
CA ASN A 55 8.18 7.90 -14.08
C ASN A 55 6.88 8.60 -13.65
N LEU A 56 5.76 7.87 -13.60
CA LEU A 56 4.48 8.43 -13.15
C LEU A 56 4.54 8.87 -11.69
N LYS A 57 5.17 8.07 -10.83
CA LYS A 57 5.39 8.42 -9.42
C LYS A 57 6.24 9.68 -9.30
N LEU A 58 7.37 9.76 -10.01
CA LEU A 58 8.22 10.95 -10.02
C LEU A 58 7.48 12.19 -10.51
N THR A 59 6.61 12.04 -11.51
CA THR A 59 5.77 13.13 -12.01
C THR A 59 4.80 13.62 -10.93
N CYS A 60 4.11 12.70 -10.24
CA CYS A 60 3.22 13.05 -9.12
C CYS A 60 3.98 13.75 -7.99
N ASP A 61 5.15 13.24 -7.61
CA ASP A 61 6.00 13.86 -6.59
C ASP A 61 6.45 15.27 -7.01
N GLY A 62 6.81 15.46 -8.29
CA GLY A 62 7.17 16.76 -8.86
C GLY A 62 6.02 17.77 -8.80
N TYR A 63 4.79 17.37 -9.10
CA TYR A 63 3.62 18.23 -8.97
C TYR A 63 3.36 18.68 -7.54
N ILE A 64 3.46 17.78 -6.58
CA ILE A 64 3.30 18.13 -5.16
C ILE A 64 4.38 19.12 -4.71
N GLU A 65 5.63 18.91 -5.11
CA GLU A 65 6.72 19.83 -4.78
C GLU A 65 6.55 21.21 -5.44
N ASP A 66 6.07 21.26 -6.66
CA ASP A 66 5.77 22.51 -7.35
C ASP A 66 4.65 23.28 -6.65
N LEU A 67 3.58 22.58 -6.22
CA LEU A 67 2.51 23.18 -5.42
C LEU A 67 3.03 23.74 -4.09
N ARG A 68 3.88 22.98 -3.37
CA ARG A 68 4.49 23.43 -2.11
C ARG A 68 5.33 24.71 -2.25
N ARG A 69 5.90 24.95 -3.41
CA ARG A 69 6.67 26.18 -3.71
C ARG A 69 5.76 27.36 -4.08
N LYS A 70 4.60 27.10 -4.68
CA LYS A 70 3.73 28.10 -5.26
C LYS A 70 2.64 28.58 -4.31
N MET A 71 2.30 27.79 -3.29
CA MET A 71 1.22 28.11 -2.37
C MET A 71 1.56 27.71 -0.94
N PRO A 72 0.93 28.34 0.07
CA PRO A 72 1.12 27.97 1.48
C PRO A 72 0.62 26.55 1.73
N CYS A 73 1.33 25.83 2.61
CA CYS A 73 0.89 24.53 3.11
C CYS A 73 0.05 24.72 4.37
N GLU A 74 -1.00 23.93 4.51
CA GLU A 74 -1.90 23.94 5.64
C GLU A 74 -1.86 22.62 6.41
N LYS A 75 -2.10 22.67 7.73
CA LYS A 75 -2.24 21.47 8.55
C LYS A 75 -3.47 20.69 8.14
N ILE A 76 -3.31 19.39 7.84
CA ILE A 76 -4.43 18.56 7.38
C ILE A 76 -5.49 18.33 8.46
N GLY A 77 -5.17 18.46 9.74
CA GLY A 77 -6.12 18.31 10.85
C GLY A 77 -7.36 19.19 10.77
N LYS A 78 -7.29 20.31 10.02
CA LYS A 78 -8.48 21.12 9.72
C LYS A 78 -9.49 20.39 8.82
N TYR A 79 -9.00 19.52 7.95
CA TYR A 79 -9.72 18.91 6.83
C TYR A 79 -10.06 17.44 7.03
N ILE A 80 -9.51 16.82 8.08
CA ILE A 80 -9.74 15.40 8.39
C ILE A 80 -10.38 15.22 9.77
N GLU A 81 -11.06 14.10 9.96
CA GLU A 81 -11.66 13.72 11.24
C GLU A 81 -11.55 12.21 11.46
N LEU A 82 -11.52 11.79 12.73
CA LEU A 82 -11.58 10.38 13.11
C LEU A 82 -12.96 9.79 12.82
N THR A 83 -12.98 8.52 12.50
CA THR A 83 -14.19 7.71 12.45
C THR A 83 -14.02 6.51 13.39
N GLU A 84 -14.96 6.36 14.33
CA GLU A 84 -14.91 5.35 15.40
C GLU A 84 -16.07 4.37 15.28
N LEU A 85 -16.65 4.24 14.07
CA LEU A 85 -17.75 3.32 13.82
C LEU A 85 -17.24 1.87 13.94
N THR A 86 -17.94 1.07 14.72
CA THR A 86 -17.60 -0.33 14.99
C THR A 86 -18.59 -1.29 14.34
N ASN A 87 -18.18 -2.54 14.24
CA ASN A 87 -19.01 -3.64 13.73
C ASN A 87 -19.95 -4.21 14.82
N GLU A 88 -20.50 -3.37 15.70
CA GLU A 88 -21.30 -3.76 16.85
C GLU A 88 -22.48 -4.70 16.48
N ASN A 89 -23.09 -4.44 15.34
CA ASN A 89 -24.21 -5.25 14.83
C ASN A 89 -23.78 -6.53 14.12
N SER A 90 -22.47 -6.85 14.11
CA SER A 90 -21.90 -8.03 13.44
C SER A 90 -22.32 -8.16 11.97
N GLN A 91 -22.50 -7.02 11.29
CA GLN A 91 -22.91 -6.97 9.88
C GLN A 91 -21.82 -7.49 8.93
N TYR A 92 -20.55 -7.34 9.34
CA TYR A 92 -19.38 -7.71 8.55
C TYR A 92 -18.68 -8.93 9.14
N GLY A 93 -18.29 -9.86 8.28
CA GLY A 93 -17.67 -11.14 8.66
C GLY A 93 -16.14 -11.17 8.43
N ILE A 94 -15.57 -12.37 8.56
CA ILE A 94 -14.12 -12.61 8.41
C ILE A 94 -13.62 -12.20 7.01
N ASP A 95 -14.43 -12.38 5.98
CA ASP A 95 -14.05 -12.01 4.60
C ASP A 95 -13.92 -10.50 4.39
N ASP A 96 -14.51 -9.70 5.27
CA ASP A 96 -14.44 -8.24 5.24
C ASP A 96 -13.26 -7.68 6.05
N VAL A 97 -12.54 -8.55 6.80
CA VAL A 97 -11.40 -8.14 7.62
C VAL A 97 -10.20 -7.82 6.76
N MET A 98 -9.75 -6.57 6.81
CA MET A 98 -8.58 -6.11 6.08
C MET A 98 -7.41 -5.76 7.00
N GLY A 99 -6.22 -6.13 6.54
CA GLY A 99 -4.95 -5.58 7.01
C GLY A 99 -4.47 -4.47 6.07
N ILE A 100 -3.36 -3.83 6.44
CA ILE A 100 -2.73 -2.79 5.63
C ILE A 100 -1.29 -3.18 5.34
N SER A 101 -0.93 -3.19 4.06
CA SER A 101 0.44 -3.48 3.65
C SER A 101 1.36 -2.26 3.76
N ILE A 102 2.67 -2.50 3.77
CA ILE A 102 3.69 -1.44 3.68
C ILE A 102 3.72 -0.75 2.31
N GLU A 103 3.10 -1.35 1.30
CA GLU A 103 2.84 -0.76 -0.03
C GLU A 103 1.58 0.11 -0.03
N LYS A 104 1.00 0.38 1.17
CA LYS A 104 -0.13 1.29 1.38
C LYS A 104 -1.41 0.85 0.67
N LYS A 105 -1.69 -0.45 0.72
CA LYS A 105 -2.90 -1.07 0.17
C LYS A 105 -3.65 -1.84 1.25
N LEU A 106 -4.98 -1.85 1.15
CA LEU A 106 -5.79 -2.81 1.88
C LEU A 106 -5.51 -4.21 1.33
N ILE A 107 -5.26 -5.14 2.22
CA ILE A 107 -5.00 -6.55 1.89
C ILE A 107 -5.85 -7.44 2.80
N ARG A 108 -6.17 -8.63 2.36
CA ARG A 108 -6.80 -9.61 3.25
C ARG A 108 -5.91 -9.85 4.46
N THR A 109 -6.51 -9.95 5.63
CA THR A 109 -5.76 -10.27 6.86
C THR A 109 -5.02 -11.58 6.72
N LYS A 110 -3.79 -11.63 7.26
CA LYS A 110 -2.98 -12.85 7.36
C LYS A 110 -3.11 -13.51 8.74
N ALA A 111 -3.81 -12.85 9.67
CA ALA A 111 -4.04 -13.38 11.01
C ALA A 111 -5.05 -14.54 10.96
N ASP A 112 -4.87 -15.52 11.84
CA ASP A 112 -5.91 -16.52 12.09
C ASP A 112 -7.07 -15.82 12.80
N MET A 113 -8.23 -15.81 12.14
CA MET A 113 -9.43 -15.14 12.61
C MET A 113 -10.43 -16.11 13.27
N LYS A 114 -10.01 -17.36 13.49
CA LYS A 114 -10.85 -18.36 14.18
C LYS A 114 -11.19 -17.88 15.58
N ASP A 115 -12.46 -17.91 15.92
CA ASP A 115 -13.00 -17.53 17.25
C ASP A 115 -12.72 -16.07 17.68
N VAL A 116 -12.35 -15.19 16.74
CA VAL A 116 -12.13 -13.77 17.03
C VAL A 116 -13.47 -13.04 17.06
N ASN A 117 -13.72 -12.28 18.13
CA ASN A 117 -14.85 -11.37 18.20
C ASN A 117 -14.61 -10.16 17.29
N LEU A 118 -15.46 -10.01 16.26
CA LEU A 118 -15.36 -8.93 15.28
C LEU A 118 -16.22 -7.69 15.65
N ALA A 119 -17.03 -7.74 16.70
CA ALA A 119 -17.85 -6.61 17.10
C ALA A 119 -17.07 -5.31 17.40
N PRO A 120 -15.88 -5.35 18.06
CA PRO A 120 -15.09 -4.13 18.32
C PRO A 120 -14.23 -3.69 17.13
N TYR A 121 -14.30 -4.36 15.97
CA TYR A 121 -13.54 -3.96 14.79
C TYR A 121 -14.09 -2.66 14.22
N LEU A 122 -13.18 -1.77 13.79
CA LEU A 122 -13.54 -0.50 13.18
C LEU A 122 -13.99 -0.71 11.74
N LEU A 123 -15.03 0.02 11.33
CA LEU A 123 -15.45 0.09 9.93
C LEU A 123 -14.49 0.97 9.14
N ILE A 124 -14.21 0.57 7.91
CA ILE A 124 -13.51 1.39 6.91
C ILE A 124 -14.49 1.58 5.74
N GLN A 125 -15.22 2.67 5.74
CA GLN A 125 -16.18 2.99 4.68
C GLN A 125 -15.46 3.41 3.38
N PRO A 126 -16.13 3.41 2.21
CA PRO A 126 -15.55 3.96 0.98
C PRO A 126 -15.04 5.39 1.18
N ASN A 127 -13.84 5.69 0.63
CA ASN A 127 -13.12 6.94 0.79
C ASN A 127 -12.59 7.25 2.19
N GLU A 128 -12.63 6.31 3.12
CA GLU A 128 -11.97 6.41 4.41
C GLU A 128 -10.56 5.83 4.35
N PHE A 129 -9.72 6.32 5.24
CA PHE A 129 -8.35 5.87 5.44
C PHE A 129 -8.26 5.01 6.69
N ALA A 130 -7.38 4.04 6.66
CA ALA A 130 -6.96 3.34 7.87
C ALA A 130 -5.45 3.29 7.95
N TYR A 131 -4.86 3.43 9.14
CA TYR A 131 -3.43 3.27 9.33
C TYR A 131 -3.09 2.55 10.63
N VAL A 132 -1.91 1.92 10.63
CA VAL A 132 -1.34 1.25 11.79
C VAL A 132 -0.45 2.24 12.53
N THR A 133 -0.74 2.51 13.79
CA THR A 133 0.02 3.48 14.58
C THR A 133 1.44 3.02 14.85
N VAL A 134 1.67 1.70 15.04
CA VAL A 134 3.00 1.14 15.33
C VAL A 134 3.87 1.13 14.07
N THR A 135 4.97 1.89 14.11
CA THR A 135 5.91 2.04 12.98
C THR A 135 7.18 1.20 13.12
N SER A 136 7.57 0.80 14.32
CA SER A 136 8.85 0.13 14.63
C SER A 136 9.10 -1.20 13.89
N ARG A 137 8.05 -1.85 13.36
CA ARG A 137 8.16 -3.13 12.64
C ARG A 137 8.23 -2.99 11.12
N ASN A 138 8.07 -1.80 10.58
CA ASN A 138 7.82 -1.57 9.14
C ASN A 138 9.04 -0.98 8.40
N GLY A 139 10.24 -1.04 8.99
CA GLY A 139 11.47 -0.64 8.32
C GLY A 139 11.50 0.82 7.83
N GLY A 140 10.85 1.74 8.55
CA GLY A 140 10.81 3.15 8.18
C GLY A 140 9.64 3.54 7.26
N LYS A 141 8.70 2.62 6.98
CA LYS A 141 7.44 2.91 6.28
C LYS A 141 6.28 2.88 7.26
N ILE A 142 5.29 3.73 7.04
CA ILE A 142 4.00 3.66 7.74
C ILE A 142 2.99 2.89 6.88
N SER A 143 2.28 1.95 7.51
CA SER A 143 1.17 1.23 6.86
C SER A 143 -0.08 2.07 6.95
N ILE A 144 -0.48 2.66 5.83
CA ILE A 144 -1.69 3.45 5.66
C ILE A 144 -2.33 3.09 4.31
N ALA A 145 -3.65 3.06 4.23
CA ALA A 145 -4.36 2.81 2.98
C ALA A 145 -5.65 3.61 2.92
N LEU A 146 -6.07 3.95 1.71
CA LEU A 146 -7.38 4.47 1.37
C LEU A 146 -8.28 3.30 0.95
N ASN A 147 -9.52 3.26 1.43
CA ASN A 147 -10.52 2.35 0.91
C ASN A 147 -11.11 2.91 -0.39
N ASP A 148 -10.59 2.47 -1.52
CA ASP A 148 -11.04 2.79 -2.88
C ASP A 148 -11.87 1.66 -3.52
N THR A 149 -12.29 0.65 -2.74
CA THR A 149 -12.97 -0.55 -3.25
C THR A 149 -14.47 -0.36 -3.48
N GLY A 150 -15.05 0.73 -3.00
CA GLY A 150 -16.49 1.00 -3.06
C GLY A 150 -17.34 0.17 -2.10
N ARG A 151 -16.72 -0.68 -1.26
CA ARG A 151 -17.40 -1.49 -0.22
C ARG A 151 -16.84 -1.15 1.15
N THR A 152 -17.66 -1.32 2.20
CA THR A 152 -17.19 -1.20 3.57
C THR A 152 -16.40 -2.46 3.95
N HIS A 153 -15.29 -2.25 4.62
CA HIS A 153 -14.44 -3.28 5.22
C HIS A 153 -14.32 -3.03 6.72
N ILE A 154 -13.71 -3.98 7.43
CA ILE A 154 -13.41 -3.83 8.86
C ILE A 154 -11.93 -4.07 9.14
N CYS A 155 -11.39 -3.41 10.16
CA CYS A 155 -10.02 -3.60 10.61
C CYS A 155 -9.95 -3.68 12.13
N SER A 156 -8.81 -4.14 12.65
CA SER A 156 -8.57 -4.22 14.09
C SER A 156 -8.78 -2.87 14.77
N SER A 157 -9.37 -2.89 15.98
CA SER A 157 -9.50 -1.71 16.85
C SER A 157 -8.19 -1.05 17.25
N SER A 158 -7.04 -1.70 16.98
CA SER A 158 -5.70 -1.11 17.17
C SER A 158 -5.28 -0.16 16.03
N TYR A 159 -6.06 -0.06 14.96
CA TYR A 159 -5.84 0.86 13.85
C TYR A 159 -6.54 2.19 14.13
N VAL A 160 -6.16 3.20 13.38
CA VAL A 160 -6.86 4.48 13.35
C VAL A 160 -7.55 4.61 12.01
N VAL A 161 -8.85 4.92 12.03
CA VAL A 161 -9.65 5.18 10.83
C VAL A 161 -10.03 6.66 10.81
N PHE A 162 -9.90 7.30 9.65
CA PHE A 162 -10.21 8.71 9.48
C PHE A 162 -10.69 8.99 8.05
N ARG A 163 -11.30 10.16 7.86
CA ARG A 163 -11.77 10.61 6.55
C ARG A 163 -11.56 12.11 6.35
N SER A 164 -11.71 12.56 5.12
CA SER A 164 -11.87 13.97 4.80
C SER A 164 -13.24 14.45 5.30
N LYS A 165 -13.28 15.56 6.02
CA LYS A 165 -14.54 16.19 6.49
C LYS A 165 -15.42 16.63 5.32
N ASN A 166 -14.79 17.20 4.30
CA ASN A 166 -15.44 17.66 3.09
C ASN A 166 -14.57 17.28 1.88
N ILE A 167 -15.09 16.38 1.04
CA ILE A 167 -14.40 15.89 -0.16
C ILE A 167 -14.27 16.94 -1.26
N GLU A 168 -15.06 18.03 -1.21
CA GLU A 168 -14.94 19.16 -2.13
C GLU A 168 -13.82 20.15 -1.71
N GLU A 169 -13.29 20.02 -0.50
CA GLU A 169 -12.12 20.78 -0.03
C GLU A 169 -10.84 19.95 -0.09
N LEU A 170 -10.90 18.69 0.37
CA LEU A 170 -9.77 17.77 0.35
C LEU A 170 -10.19 16.42 -0.21
N LEU A 171 -9.81 16.16 -1.46
CA LEU A 171 -10.09 14.91 -2.14
C LEU A 171 -9.30 13.75 -1.53
N PRO A 172 -9.93 12.63 -1.10
CA PRO A 172 -9.22 11.50 -0.49
C PRO A 172 -8.09 10.94 -1.37
N GLN A 173 -8.29 10.83 -2.68
CA GLN A 173 -7.27 10.33 -3.62
C GLN A 173 -6.06 11.26 -3.73
N TYR A 174 -6.28 12.58 -3.65
CA TYR A 174 -5.20 13.55 -3.58
C TYR A 174 -4.41 13.43 -2.27
N LEU A 175 -5.10 13.34 -1.14
CA LEU A 175 -4.47 13.11 0.15
C LEU A 175 -3.67 11.79 0.16
N MET A 176 -4.24 10.69 -0.37
CA MET A 176 -3.55 9.42 -0.44
C MET A 176 -2.27 9.49 -1.28
N LEU A 177 -2.29 10.25 -2.39
CA LEU A 177 -1.09 10.48 -3.20
C LEU A 177 0.00 11.16 -2.36
N PHE A 178 -0.33 12.19 -1.59
CA PHE A 178 0.62 12.85 -0.69
C PHE A 178 1.16 11.87 0.37
N LEU A 179 0.29 11.11 1.03
CA LEU A 179 0.63 10.13 2.06
C LEU A 179 1.41 8.91 1.49
N SER A 180 1.41 8.71 0.16
CA SER A 180 2.18 7.64 -0.49
C SER A 180 3.65 7.98 -0.70
N ARG A 181 4.04 9.23 -0.54
CA ARG A 181 5.40 9.74 -0.79
C ARG A 181 6.39 9.25 0.27
N ASN A 182 7.65 9.16 -0.15
CA ASN A 182 8.75 8.81 0.76
C ASN A 182 8.97 9.89 1.85
N GLU A 183 8.70 11.17 1.53
CA GLU A 183 8.73 12.28 2.50
C GLU A 183 7.80 12.02 3.67
N PHE A 184 6.58 11.55 3.41
CA PHE A 184 5.65 11.19 4.45
C PHE A 184 6.13 10.02 5.30
N ASN A 185 6.73 9.00 4.70
CA ASN A 185 7.34 7.90 5.46
C ASN A 185 8.43 8.40 6.40
N ARG A 186 9.31 9.30 5.92
CA ARG A 186 10.36 9.92 6.75
C ARG A 186 9.78 10.79 7.86
N TYR A 187 8.76 11.58 7.55
CA TYR A 187 8.05 12.40 8.54
C TYR A 187 7.42 11.52 9.62
N ALA A 188 6.64 10.51 9.25
CA ALA A 188 6.00 9.60 10.17
C ALA A 188 7.03 8.87 11.05
N ARG A 189 8.16 8.44 10.47
CA ARG A 189 9.23 7.81 11.23
C ARG A 189 9.89 8.78 12.22
N PHE A 190 10.15 10.01 11.81
CA PHE A 190 10.73 11.05 12.66
C PHE A 190 9.82 11.43 13.82
N ARG A 191 8.50 11.47 13.59
CA ARG A 191 7.47 11.81 14.60
C ARG A 191 6.99 10.60 15.40
N SER A 192 7.55 9.41 15.18
CA SER A 192 7.20 8.21 15.96
C SER A 192 8.04 8.11 17.22
N TRP A 193 7.37 7.95 18.36
CA TRP A 193 7.98 7.90 19.68
C TRP A 193 7.50 6.66 20.47
N GLY A 194 8.31 6.23 21.45
CA GLY A 194 7.97 5.16 22.36
C GLY A 194 9.18 4.28 22.72
N SER A 195 9.29 3.86 23.97
CA SER A 195 10.43 3.09 24.48
C SER A 195 10.38 1.60 24.07
N ALA A 196 9.18 1.01 23.99
CA ALA A 196 8.98 -0.40 23.62
C ALA A 196 8.45 -0.58 22.19
N ARG A 197 7.61 0.34 21.76
CA ARG A 197 7.05 0.40 20.40
C ARG A 197 6.92 1.86 20.00
N GLU A 198 7.54 2.22 18.91
CA GLU A 198 7.38 3.55 18.35
C GLU A 198 6.03 3.65 17.65
N THR A 199 5.29 4.69 17.97
CA THR A 199 3.95 4.96 17.42
C THR A 199 3.88 6.34 16.80
N PHE A 200 3.17 6.43 15.70
CA PHE A 200 2.80 7.66 15.03
C PHE A 200 1.34 8.00 15.41
N ASN A 201 1.17 9.07 16.18
CA ASN A 201 -0.10 9.42 16.78
C ASN A 201 -1.01 10.21 15.84
N TRP A 202 -2.29 10.33 16.21
CA TRP A 202 -3.27 11.11 15.46
C TRP A 202 -2.93 12.60 15.42
N GLU A 203 -2.43 13.15 16.50
CA GLU A 203 -2.00 14.55 16.61
C GLU A 203 -0.87 14.83 15.60
N ASP A 204 0.10 13.93 15.48
CA ASP A 204 1.18 14.04 14.50
C ASP A 204 0.66 13.91 13.06
N MET A 205 -0.38 13.12 12.81
CA MET A 205 -1.09 13.08 11.53
C MET A 205 -1.74 14.42 11.23
N CYS A 206 -2.44 15.01 12.18
CA CYS A 206 -3.11 16.32 12.03
C CYS A 206 -2.13 17.47 11.77
N ASP A 207 -0.90 17.37 12.25
CA ASP A 207 0.16 18.37 12.09
C ASP A 207 0.87 18.35 10.73
N ILE A 208 0.59 17.36 9.89
CA ILE A 208 1.13 17.31 8.54
C ILE A 208 0.70 18.52 7.74
N GLN A 209 1.66 19.16 7.07
CA GLN A 209 1.42 20.33 6.23
C GLN A 209 1.47 19.95 4.75
N ILE A 210 0.37 20.18 4.05
CA ILE A 210 0.24 19.92 2.61
C ILE A 210 -0.31 21.15 1.89
N PRO A 211 0.03 21.35 0.60
CA PRO A 211 -0.67 22.32 -0.23
C PRO A 211 -2.09 21.83 -0.50
N ILE A 212 -3.07 22.70 -0.42
CA ILE A 212 -4.49 22.38 -0.72
C ILE A 212 -4.93 23.31 -1.86
N PRO A 213 -4.67 22.88 -3.13
CA PRO A 213 -5.12 23.64 -4.29
C PRO A 213 -6.62 23.46 -4.52
N ASP A 214 -7.16 24.23 -5.46
CA ASP A 214 -8.54 24.09 -5.90
C ASP A 214 -8.89 22.64 -6.26
N ILE A 215 -10.14 22.24 -6.02
CA ILE A 215 -10.59 20.86 -6.16
C ILE A 215 -10.35 20.29 -7.58
N GLU A 216 -10.42 21.12 -8.63
CA GLU A 216 -10.17 20.68 -10.01
C GLU A 216 -8.68 20.32 -10.23
N VAL A 217 -7.77 21.04 -9.59
CA VAL A 217 -6.35 20.71 -9.59
C VAL A 217 -6.11 19.38 -8.82
N GLN A 218 -6.74 19.23 -7.64
CA GLN A 218 -6.67 17.96 -6.89
C GLN A 218 -7.20 16.79 -7.72
N LYS A 219 -8.35 16.93 -8.38
CA LYS A 219 -8.93 15.89 -9.26
C LYS A 219 -7.99 15.54 -10.41
N SER A 220 -7.35 16.52 -11.01
CA SER A 220 -6.41 16.31 -12.10
C SER A 220 -5.19 15.49 -11.66
N ILE A 221 -4.61 15.82 -10.52
CA ILE A 221 -3.47 15.10 -9.93
C ILE A 221 -3.90 13.68 -9.48
N ALA A 222 -5.06 13.55 -8.84
CA ALA A 222 -5.61 12.28 -8.37
C ALA A 222 -5.87 11.28 -9.51
N LYS A 223 -6.22 11.75 -10.72
CA LYS A 223 -6.35 10.88 -11.90
C LYS A 223 -5.05 10.15 -12.23
N MET A 224 -3.91 10.82 -12.13
CA MET A 224 -2.60 10.19 -12.35
C MET A 224 -2.33 9.09 -11.32
N TYR A 225 -2.64 9.34 -10.05
CA TYR A 225 -2.53 8.36 -8.98
C TYR A 225 -3.44 7.14 -9.21
N THR A 226 -4.68 7.36 -9.65
CA THR A 226 -5.62 6.28 -9.96
C THR A 226 -5.09 5.39 -11.09
N VAL A 227 -4.49 5.97 -12.13
CA VAL A 227 -3.85 5.21 -13.22
C VAL A 227 -2.66 4.40 -12.70
N TYR A 228 -1.87 4.97 -11.79
CA TYR A 228 -0.76 4.28 -11.14
C TYR A 228 -1.22 3.05 -10.33
N ASN A 229 -2.30 3.17 -9.54
CA ASN A 229 -2.78 2.10 -8.66
C ASN A 229 -3.57 0.98 -9.37
N ARG A 230 -4.20 1.26 -10.53
CA ARG A 230 -4.95 0.26 -11.31
C ARG A 230 -4.08 -0.68 -12.13
N ARG A 231 -2.79 -0.45 -12.17
CA ARG A 231 -1.80 -1.27 -12.89
C ARG A 231 -0.92 -2.08 -11.94
#